data_9d47dccab02d51b8d3549aacd8b4d726
#
_entry.id   9d47dccab02d51b8d3549aacd8b4d726
#
_cell.length_a   1.000
_cell.length_b   1.000
_cell.length_c   1.000
_cell.angle_alpha   90.00
_cell.angle_beta   90.00
_cell.angle_gamma   90.00
#
_symmetry.space_group_name_H-M   'P 1'
#
loop_
_entity.id
_entity.type
_entity.pdbx_description
1 polymer ?
#
loop_
_entity_poly.entity_id
_entity_poly.type
_entity_poly.pdbx_seq_one_letter_code
_entity_poly.pdbx_strand_id
1 'polypeptide(L)'
;VVSERIALSQHCFNEPSRRKWRWRYLPPLVGSSYPLADAVISVSNQVADDLSAVSGLPRESIKTIYNPVVDDELRSQSAEPLDHPWFVRQSPPVILGVGRLAQQKDFSTLIRAFSRLRARRKAHLLILGEGKQRPLLEALVKDLGLETDVQLHGFVANPFKFMARAAALVLSSEYEGLPGVVIQALACGCPVVSTDCPGGSAEILCDGEYGPLVPVGDDAALCAAVESVLDNPLEKHVLMQRAEQFSIDCAAEQYLAVLDTLFADRTIN
;
A
#
# COMPACT_ATOMS: atom_id res chain seq x y z
N VAL A 1 13.96 -36.52 -9.29
CA VAL A 1 13.80 -35.23 -8.60
C VAL A 1 12.48 -34.64 -9.12
N VAL A 2 11.42 -34.70 -8.33
CA VAL A 2 10.14 -34.08 -8.68
C VAL A 2 10.23 -32.63 -8.16
N SER A 3 10.31 -31.68 -9.05
CA SER A 3 10.26 -30.26 -8.69
C SER A 3 8.80 -29.83 -8.48
N GLU A 4 8.49 -29.30 -7.32
CA GLU A 4 7.20 -28.71 -7.05
C GLU A 4 7.07 -27.36 -7.73
N ARG A 5 5.87 -27.10 -8.26
CA ARG A 5 5.57 -25.88 -8.99
C ARG A 5 4.63 -25.02 -8.18
N ILE A 6 5.11 -23.88 -7.70
CA ILE A 6 4.32 -22.88 -7.00
C ILE A 6 4.14 -21.68 -7.94
N ALA A 7 2.89 -21.29 -8.18
CA ALA A 7 2.55 -20.09 -8.90
C ALA A 7 2.21 -18.96 -7.92
N LEU A 8 2.90 -17.82 -8.04
CA LEU A 8 2.70 -16.64 -7.20
C LEU A 8 2.08 -15.50 -8.01
N SER A 9 0.91 -15.03 -7.61
CA SER A 9 0.24 -13.87 -8.20
C SER A 9 0.33 -12.64 -7.30
N GLN A 10 0.94 -11.57 -7.82
CA GLN A 10 1.19 -10.32 -7.10
C GLN A 10 0.42 -9.11 -7.64
N HIS A 11 -0.38 -9.30 -8.69
CA HIS A 11 -1.03 -8.20 -9.40
C HIS A 11 -2.49 -8.47 -9.65
N CYS A 12 -3.32 -7.42 -9.55
CA CYS A 12 -4.69 -7.44 -10.04
C CYS A 12 -4.71 -7.51 -11.57
N PHE A 13 -5.54 -8.39 -12.13
CA PHE A 13 -5.68 -8.55 -13.59
C PHE A 13 -6.65 -7.51 -14.18
N ASN A 14 -7.55 -6.96 -13.39
CA ASN A 14 -8.56 -5.98 -13.79
C ASN A 14 -8.08 -4.52 -13.73
N GLU A 15 -6.77 -4.28 -13.62
CA GLU A 15 -6.22 -2.93 -13.62
C GLU A 15 -6.57 -2.14 -14.90
N PRO A 16 -7.04 -0.88 -14.77
CA PRO A 16 -7.38 -0.04 -15.95
C PRO A 16 -6.22 0.15 -16.92
N SER A 17 -4.96 0.17 -16.40
CA SER A 17 -3.75 0.31 -17.21
C SER A 17 -3.49 -0.89 -18.13
N ARG A 18 -4.11 -2.04 -17.87
CA ARG A 18 -3.94 -3.28 -18.64
C ARG A 18 -4.84 -3.41 -19.86
N ARG A 19 -5.64 -2.41 -20.18
CA ARG A 19 -6.43 -2.36 -21.44
C ARG A 19 -5.58 -2.35 -22.74
N LYS A 20 -4.24 -2.31 -22.64
CA LYS A 20 -3.35 -2.41 -23.81
C LYS A 20 -3.47 -3.78 -24.45
N TRP A 21 -3.47 -3.83 -25.82
CA TRP A 21 -3.71 -5.03 -26.64
C TRP A 21 -2.88 -6.25 -26.25
N ARG A 22 -1.63 -6.06 -25.82
CA ARG A 22 -0.71 -7.13 -25.38
C ARG A 22 -1.18 -7.89 -24.13
N TRP A 23 -2.04 -7.29 -23.30
CA TRP A 23 -2.60 -7.90 -22.10
C TRP A 23 -3.82 -8.78 -22.37
N ARG A 24 -4.38 -8.75 -23.60
CA ARG A 24 -5.51 -9.61 -24.01
C ARG A 24 -5.15 -11.10 -24.01
N TYR A 25 -3.87 -11.43 -24.14
CA TYR A 25 -3.38 -12.82 -24.15
C TYR A 25 -2.98 -13.33 -22.76
N LEU A 26 -2.89 -12.46 -21.76
CA LEU A 26 -2.50 -12.86 -20.41
C LEU A 26 -3.55 -13.76 -19.74
N PRO A 27 -4.86 -13.45 -19.76
CA PRO A 27 -5.88 -14.31 -19.18
C PRO A 27 -5.85 -15.76 -19.70
N PRO A 28 -5.83 -16.02 -21.03
CA PRO A 28 -5.71 -17.38 -21.54
C PRO A 28 -4.44 -18.11 -21.09
N LEU A 29 -3.30 -17.41 -21.02
CA LEU A 29 -2.04 -17.99 -20.53
C LEU A 29 -2.14 -18.35 -19.05
N VAL A 30 -2.70 -17.49 -18.23
CA VAL A 30 -2.94 -17.73 -16.79
C VAL A 30 -3.89 -18.92 -16.63
N GLY A 31 -5.02 -18.92 -17.33
CA GLY A 31 -6.00 -20.01 -17.30
C GLY A 31 -5.45 -21.37 -17.72
N SER A 32 -4.42 -21.41 -18.58
CA SER A 32 -3.79 -22.65 -19.03
C SER A 32 -2.59 -23.09 -18.16
N SER A 33 -1.90 -22.17 -17.50
CA SER A 33 -0.66 -22.45 -16.77
C SER A 33 -0.86 -22.62 -15.26
N TYR A 34 -1.70 -21.83 -14.63
CA TYR A 34 -1.91 -21.89 -13.19
C TYR A 34 -2.51 -23.22 -12.69
N PRO A 35 -3.44 -23.87 -13.43
CA PRO A 35 -3.92 -25.22 -13.06
C PRO A 35 -2.84 -26.31 -13.09
N LEU A 36 -1.67 -26.04 -13.67
CA LEU A 36 -0.55 -26.97 -13.69
C LEU A 36 0.37 -26.83 -12.47
N ALA A 37 0.11 -25.83 -11.62
CA ALA A 37 0.85 -25.65 -10.38
C ALA A 37 0.30 -26.56 -9.26
N ASP A 38 1.18 -27.04 -8.41
CA ASP A 38 0.82 -27.87 -7.26
C ASP A 38 0.23 -27.01 -6.13
N ALA A 39 0.56 -25.72 -6.08
CA ALA A 39 -0.08 -24.71 -5.24
C ALA A 39 -0.13 -23.35 -5.95
N VAL A 40 -1.20 -22.59 -5.69
CA VAL A 40 -1.38 -21.23 -6.19
C VAL A 40 -1.53 -20.29 -4.99
N ILE A 41 -0.69 -19.26 -4.94
CA ILE A 41 -0.64 -18.29 -3.85
C ILE A 41 -0.86 -16.89 -4.40
N SER A 42 -1.68 -16.10 -3.72
CA SER A 42 -1.89 -14.68 -4.00
C SER A 42 -1.49 -13.82 -2.81
N VAL A 43 -1.17 -12.56 -3.06
CA VAL A 43 -0.70 -11.62 -2.03
C VAL A 43 -1.82 -10.87 -1.31
N SER A 44 -3.08 -11.03 -1.74
CA SER A 44 -4.27 -10.48 -1.09
C SER A 44 -5.49 -11.30 -1.49
N ASN A 45 -6.58 -11.24 -0.73
CA ASN A 45 -7.83 -11.90 -1.08
C ASN A 45 -8.43 -11.33 -2.37
N GLN A 46 -8.37 -10.02 -2.56
CA GLN A 46 -8.87 -9.40 -3.78
C GLN A 46 -8.07 -9.85 -5.02
N VAL A 47 -6.75 -10.00 -4.91
CA VAL A 47 -5.94 -10.59 -5.99
C VAL A 47 -6.30 -12.05 -6.23
N ALA A 48 -6.63 -12.81 -5.18
CA ALA A 48 -7.10 -14.20 -5.32
C ALA A 48 -8.44 -14.28 -6.05
N ASP A 49 -9.39 -13.41 -5.70
CA ASP A 49 -10.71 -13.34 -6.35
C ASP A 49 -10.57 -12.99 -7.84
N ASP A 50 -9.74 -12.00 -8.15
CA ASP A 50 -9.42 -11.57 -9.52
C ASP A 50 -8.74 -12.70 -10.31
N LEU A 51 -7.80 -13.41 -9.68
CA LEU A 51 -7.13 -14.57 -10.27
C LEU A 51 -8.11 -15.71 -10.54
N SER A 52 -9.00 -16.04 -9.59
CA SER A 52 -10.04 -17.04 -9.75
C SER A 52 -10.93 -16.73 -10.96
N ALA A 53 -11.40 -15.49 -11.06
CA ALA A 53 -12.24 -15.02 -12.18
C ALA A 53 -11.54 -15.13 -13.55
N VAL A 54 -10.22 -14.91 -13.60
CA VAL A 54 -9.44 -14.93 -14.85
C VAL A 54 -8.96 -16.33 -15.21
N SER A 55 -8.56 -17.15 -14.23
CA SER A 55 -8.00 -18.49 -14.46
C SER A 55 -9.03 -19.60 -14.52
N GLY A 56 -10.22 -19.36 -13.95
CA GLY A 56 -11.24 -20.41 -13.76
C GLY A 56 -10.93 -21.38 -12.62
N LEU A 57 -9.85 -21.16 -11.85
CA LEU A 57 -9.56 -21.94 -10.66
C LEU A 57 -10.60 -21.68 -9.57
N PRO A 58 -11.02 -22.71 -8.81
CA PRO A 58 -11.83 -22.51 -7.61
C PRO A 58 -11.14 -21.55 -6.63
N ARG A 59 -11.86 -20.57 -6.08
CA ARG A 59 -11.28 -19.58 -5.16
C ARG A 59 -10.57 -20.22 -3.96
N GLU A 60 -11.16 -21.30 -3.43
CA GLU A 60 -10.63 -22.07 -2.30
C GLU A 60 -9.30 -22.77 -2.60
N SER A 61 -8.95 -23.00 -3.87
CA SER A 61 -7.66 -23.56 -4.27
C SER A 61 -6.53 -22.51 -4.30
N ILE A 62 -6.88 -21.23 -4.24
CA ILE A 62 -5.94 -20.12 -4.23
C ILE A 62 -5.73 -19.68 -2.79
N LYS A 63 -4.54 -19.95 -2.24
CA LYS A 63 -4.18 -19.52 -0.89
C LYS A 63 -3.74 -18.06 -0.89
N THR A 64 -4.21 -17.29 0.09
CA THR A 64 -3.72 -15.93 0.31
C THR A 64 -2.62 -15.96 1.36
N ILE A 65 -1.43 -15.47 0.98
CA ILE A 65 -0.30 -15.24 1.89
C ILE A 65 0.19 -13.82 1.60
N TYR A 66 0.04 -12.95 2.60
CA TYR A 66 0.46 -11.56 2.45
C TYR A 66 1.97 -11.44 2.27
N ASN A 67 2.40 -10.43 1.49
CA ASN A 67 3.82 -10.14 1.36
C ASN A 67 4.43 -9.82 2.72
N PRO A 68 5.60 -10.41 3.06
CA PRO A 68 6.35 -10.06 4.25
C PRO A 68 6.94 -8.65 4.08
N VAL A 69 6.47 -7.71 4.88
CA VAL A 69 6.84 -6.28 4.78
C VAL A 69 7.49 -5.79 6.07
N VAL A 70 7.13 -6.42 7.21
CA VAL A 70 7.60 -5.98 8.53
C VAL A 70 8.75 -6.88 8.98
N ASP A 71 9.88 -6.24 9.27
CA ASP A 71 11.10 -6.87 9.76
C ASP A 71 11.80 -5.98 10.81
N ASP A 72 12.89 -6.49 11.38
CA ASP A 72 13.69 -5.75 12.36
C ASP A 72 14.45 -4.59 11.74
N GLU A 73 14.78 -4.67 10.44
CA GLU A 73 15.43 -3.58 9.71
C GLU A 73 14.51 -2.36 9.62
N LEU A 74 13.23 -2.55 9.25
CA LEU A 74 12.22 -1.48 9.24
C LEU A 74 12.13 -0.82 10.61
N ARG A 75 12.06 -1.61 11.69
CA ARG A 75 11.97 -1.10 13.07
C ARG A 75 13.20 -0.28 13.45
N SER A 76 14.38 -0.80 13.15
CA SER A 76 15.65 -0.10 13.39
C SER A 76 15.72 1.21 12.62
N GLN A 77 15.41 1.20 11.31
CA GLN A 77 15.45 2.37 10.46
C GLN A 77 14.40 3.43 10.83
N SER A 78 13.25 3.02 11.38
CA SER A 78 12.21 3.95 11.85
C SER A 78 12.67 4.78 13.06
N ALA A 79 13.56 4.23 13.88
CA ALA A 79 14.12 4.88 15.05
C ALA A 79 15.25 5.88 14.74
N GLU A 80 15.81 5.84 13.52
CA GLU A 80 16.91 6.72 13.13
C GLU A 80 16.56 8.21 13.28
N PRO A 81 17.54 9.07 13.58
CA PRO A 81 17.34 10.51 13.62
C PRO A 81 16.84 11.05 12.27
N LEU A 82 15.92 12.01 12.33
CA LEU A 82 15.41 12.73 11.16
C LEU A 82 15.77 14.19 11.28
N ASP A 83 16.62 14.66 10.37
CA ASP A 83 16.95 16.08 10.20
C ASP A 83 16.13 16.64 9.04
N HIS A 84 15.00 17.29 9.39
CA HIS A 84 14.13 17.94 8.42
C HIS A 84 13.36 19.08 9.10
N PRO A 85 13.29 20.28 8.53
CA PRO A 85 12.75 21.49 9.18
C PRO A 85 11.28 21.36 9.61
N TRP A 86 10.49 20.52 8.95
CA TRP A 86 9.08 20.32 9.29
C TRP A 86 8.85 19.31 10.42
N PHE A 87 9.88 18.57 10.84
CA PHE A 87 9.76 17.59 11.93
C PHE A 87 10.39 18.05 13.25
N VAL A 88 10.52 19.37 13.41
CA VAL A 88 10.97 19.96 14.68
C VAL A 88 9.79 20.19 15.63
N ARG A 89 10.10 20.32 16.92
CA ARG A 89 9.08 20.56 17.96
C ARG A 89 8.25 21.80 17.63
N GLN A 90 6.93 21.70 17.78
CA GLN A 90 5.94 22.75 17.51
C GLN A 90 5.72 23.10 16.02
N SER A 91 6.28 22.34 15.08
CA SER A 91 5.90 22.47 13.68
C SER A 91 4.44 22.02 13.46
N PRO A 92 3.76 22.57 12.44
CA PRO A 92 2.49 22.04 11.98
C PRO A 92 2.58 20.55 11.66
N PRO A 93 1.48 19.78 11.77
CA PRO A 93 1.48 18.36 11.45
C PRO A 93 1.90 18.13 10.00
N VAL A 94 2.74 17.09 9.79
CA VAL A 94 3.19 16.68 8.46
C VAL A 94 2.35 15.51 8.00
N ILE A 95 1.71 15.68 6.83
CA ILE A 95 1.04 14.63 6.09
C ILE A 95 2.05 14.07 5.10
N LEU A 96 2.12 12.74 5.01
CA LEU A 96 3.13 12.06 4.22
C LEU A 96 2.48 11.31 3.04
N GLY A 97 2.98 11.55 1.83
CA GLY A 97 2.75 10.70 0.68
C GLY A 97 4.05 9.97 0.31
N VAL A 98 4.01 8.66 0.06
CA VAL A 98 5.21 7.90 -0.29
C VAL A 98 4.94 6.99 -1.47
N GLY A 99 5.73 7.14 -2.53
CA GLY A 99 5.61 6.28 -3.69
C GLY A 99 6.17 6.89 -4.96
N ARG A 100 6.19 6.09 -6.02
CA ARG A 100 6.60 6.56 -7.35
C ARG A 100 5.64 7.65 -7.86
N LEU A 101 6.15 8.77 -8.36
CA LEU A 101 5.34 9.83 -8.96
C LEU A 101 4.82 9.37 -10.33
N ALA A 102 3.77 8.54 -10.29
CA ALA A 102 3.09 7.93 -11.43
C ALA A 102 1.58 8.15 -11.32
N GLN A 103 0.87 8.07 -12.45
CA GLN A 103 -0.58 8.27 -12.49
C GLN A 103 -1.31 7.36 -11.50
N GLN A 104 -0.91 6.09 -11.40
CA GLN A 104 -1.48 5.11 -10.47
C GLN A 104 -1.56 5.62 -9.01
N LYS A 105 -0.56 6.39 -8.56
CA LYS A 105 -0.50 6.89 -7.17
C LYS A 105 -1.36 8.12 -6.92
N ASP A 106 -1.83 8.76 -7.96
CA ASP A 106 -2.72 9.93 -7.98
C ASP A 106 -2.40 10.98 -6.88
N PHE A 107 -1.13 11.39 -6.82
CA PHE A 107 -0.73 12.48 -5.93
C PHE A 107 -1.40 13.80 -6.26
N SER A 108 -2.01 13.93 -7.44
CA SER A 108 -2.81 15.10 -7.79
C SER A 108 -4.03 15.24 -6.89
N THR A 109 -4.75 14.14 -6.64
CA THR A 109 -5.87 14.10 -5.69
C THR A 109 -5.40 14.39 -4.27
N LEU A 110 -4.26 13.86 -3.84
CA LEU A 110 -3.68 14.18 -2.53
C LEU A 110 -3.36 15.67 -2.38
N ILE A 111 -2.72 16.30 -3.38
CA ILE A 111 -2.39 17.75 -3.34
C ILE A 111 -3.66 18.59 -3.30
N ARG A 112 -4.72 18.22 -4.04
CA ARG A 112 -6.03 18.92 -3.99
C ARG A 112 -6.70 18.76 -2.62
N ALA A 113 -6.71 17.56 -2.05
CA ALA A 113 -7.21 17.30 -0.71
C ALA A 113 -6.44 18.13 0.34
N PHE A 114 -5.12 18.19 0.21
CA PHE A 114 -4.28 19.00 1.08
C PHE A 114 -4.57 20.50 0.93
N SER A 115 -4.82 21.01 -0.27
CA SER A 115 -5.23 22.40 -0.49
C SER A 115 -6.49 22.75 0.31
N ARG A 116 -7.49 21.86 0.32
CA ARG A 116 -8.70 22.02 1.13
C ARG A 116 -8.41 22.02 2.64
N LEU A 117 -7.56 21.10 3.08
CA LEU A 117 -7.13 21.02 4.48
C LEU A 117 -6.40 22.29 4.89
N ARG A 118 -5.45 22.75 4.07
CA ARG A 118 -4.61 23.92 4.35
C ARG A 118 -5.40 25.21 4.47
N ALA A 119 -6.54 25.32 3.77
CA ALA A 119 -7.47 26.44 3.89
C ALA A 119 -8.13 26.54 5.28
N ARG A 120 -8.14 25.45 6.07
CA ARG A 120 -8.81 25.34 7.38
C ARG A 120 -7.84 25.27 8.56
N ARG A 121 -6.67 24.63 8.34
CA ARG A 121 -5.67 24.45 9.42
C ARG A 121 -4.25 24.47 8.88
N LYS A 122 -3.29 24.84 9.73
CA LYS A 122 -1.87 24.75 9.37
C LYS A 122 -1.44 23.30 9.33
N ALA A 123 -0.82 22.91 8.23
CA ALA A 123 -0.24 21.59 8.00
C ALA A 123 0.83 21.69 6.92
N HIS A 124 1.65 20.64 6.78
CA HIS A 124 2.57 20.44 5.67
C HIS A 124 2.28 19.14 4.95
N LEU A 125 2.51 19.09 3.64
CA LEU A 125 2.47 17.88 2.83
C LEU A 125 3.85 17.56 2.30
N LEU A 126 4.40 16.42 2.70
CA LEU A 126 5.68 15.92 2.21
C LEU A 126 5.44 14.70 1.33
N ILE A 127 5.91 14.74 0.08
CA ILE A 127 5.81 13.61 -0.85
C ILE A 127 7.21 13.07 -1.10
N LEU A 128 7.45 11.81 -0.69
CA LEU A 128 8.70 11.09 -0.89
C LEU A 128 8.59 10.19 -2.12
N GLY A 129 9.43 10.42 -3.10
CA GLY A 129 9.52 9.63 -4.31
C GLY A 129 9.85 10.43 -5.55
N GLU A 130 10.09 9.70 -6.64
CA GLU A 130 10.39 10.24 -7.95
C GLU A 130 9.52 9.63 -9.03
N GLY A 131 9.38 10.30 -10.18
CA GLY A 131 8.69 9.76 -11.33
C GLY A 131 8.24 10.77 -12.35
N LYS A 132 7.62 10.25 -13.40
CA LYS A 132 7.26 11.03 -14.60
C LYS A 132 6.23 12.13 -14.35
N GLN A 133 5.46 12.04 -13.27
CA GLN A 133 4.43 13.02 -12.92
C GLN A 133 5.00 14.27 -12.19
N ARG A 134 6.30 14.28 -11.81
CA ARG A 134 6.88 15.40 -11.06
C ARG A 134 6.55 16.78 -11.66
N PRO A 135 6.78 17.06 -12.97
CA PRO A 135 6.53 18.39 -13.52
C PRO A 135 5.05 18.80 -13.41
N LEU A 136 4.13 17.84 -13.58
CA LEU A 136 2.69 18.08 -13.44
C LEU A 136 2.31 18.40 -12.00
N LEU A 137 2.88 17.68 -11.03
CA LEU A 137 2.62 17.90 -9.60
C LEU A 137 3.20 19.23 -9.13
N GLU A 138 4.41 19.61 -9.58
CA GLU A 138 5.02 20.91 -9.28
C GLU A 138 4.19 22.05 -9.84
N ALA A 139 3.69 21.94 -11.07
CA ALA A 139 2.77 22.92 -11.65
C ALA A 139 1.48 23.04 -10.82
N LEU A 140 0.87 21.90 -10.40
CA LEU A 140 -0.32 21.90 -9.58
C LEU A 140 -0.10 22.56 -8.21
N VAL A 141 1.04 22.30 -7.56
CA VAL A 141 1.41 22.95 -6.28
C VAL A 141 1.48 24.47 -6.45
N LYS A 142 2.11 24.94 -7.54
CA LYS A 142 2.23 26.36 -7.87
C LYS A 142 0.86 26.99 -8.18
N ASP A 143 0.04 26.32 -9.01
CA ASP A 143 -1.30 26.82 -9.39
C ASP A 143 -2.24 26.97 -8.18
N LEU A 144 -2.01 26.16 -7.13
CA LEU A 144 -2.75 26.21 -5.88
C LEU A 144 -2.10 27.13 -4.82
N GLY A 145 -0.95 27.72 -5.10
CA GLY A 145 -0.22 28.61 -4.17
C GLY A 145 0.28 27.90 -2.91
N LEU A 146 0.74 26.65 -3.04
CA LEU A 146 1.11 25.78 -1.93
C LEU A 146 2.63 25.54 -1.80
N GLU A 147 3.47 26.34 -2.47
CA GLU A 147 4.92 26.12 -2.56
C GLU A 147 5.63 26.14 -1.21
N THR A 148 5.05 26.80 -0.21
CA THR A 148 5.61 26.85 1.15
C THR A 148 5.16 25.69 2.04
N ASP A 149 4.08 25.01 1.69
CA ASP A 149 3.43 24.01 2.52
C ASP A 149 3.47 22.59 1.91
N VAL A 150 3.84 22.46 0.63
CA VAL A 150 4.00 21.19 -0.09
C VAL A 150 5.43 21.03 -0.60
N GLN A 151 6.04 19.90 -0.31
CA GLN A 151 7.38 19.56 -0.80
C GLN A 151 7.38 18.21 -1.50
N LEU A 152 7.79 18.21 -2.77
CA LEU A 152 8.16 16.99 -3.51
C LEU A 152 9.64 16.71 -3.23
N HIS A 153 9.92 16.00 -2.14
CA HIS A 153 11.27 15.84 -1.56
C HIS A 153 12.23 15.04 -2.46
N GLY A 154 11.67 14.12 -3.25
CA GLY A 154 12.48 13.19 -4.04
C GLY A 154 12.56 11.80 -3.40
N PHE A 155 13.38 10.94 -3.99
CA PHE A 155 13.60 9.59 -3.46
C PHE A 155 14.42 9.65 -2.16
N VAL A 156 14.01 8.85 -1.19
CA VAL A 156 14.75 8.63 0.06
C VAL A 156 14.98 7.14 0.27
N ALA A 157 16.17 6.76 0.72
CA ALA A 157 16.51 5.35 0.99
C ALA A 157 15.77 4.82 2.24
N ASN A 158 15.62 5.66 3.27
CA ASN A 158 14.90 5.32 4.50
C ASN A 158 13.66 6.22 4.67
N PRO A 159 12.48 5.82 4.18
CA PRO A 159 11.23 6.54 4.41
C PRO A 159 10.65 6.31 5.82
N PHE A 160 11.05 5.26 6.52
CA PHE A 160 10.47 4.82 7.79
C PHE A 160 10.65 5.85 8.91
N LYS A 161 11.79 6.54 8.95
CA LYS A 161 12.03 7.61 9.93
C LYS A 161 11.09 8.82 9.73
N PHE A 162 10.60 9.05 8.51
CA PHE A 162 9.56 10.04 8.21
C PHE A 162 8.19 9.51 8.65
N MET A 163 7.85 8.25 8.33
CA MET A 163 6.60 7.60 8.73
C MET A 163 6.46 7.62 10.25
N ALA A 164 7.48 7.23 11.01
CA ALA A 164 7.45 7.20 12.48
C ALA A 164 7.14 8.55 13.14
N ARG A 165 7.29 9.67 12.41
CA ARG A 165 7.12 11.05 12.90
C ARG A 165 6.02 11.82 12.19
N ALA A 166 5.49 11.31 11.09
CA ALA A 166 4.39 11.93 10.37
C ALA A 166 3.10 11.86 11.18
N ALA A 167 2.22 12.85 11.01
CA ALA A 167 0.91 12.88 11.64
C ALA A 167 -0.08 11.92 10.97
N ALA A 168 0.08 11.70 9.65
CA ALA A 168 -0.64 10.68 8.89
C ALA A 168 0.12 10.37 7.59
N LEU A 169 0.02 9.11 7.13
CA LEU A 169 0.35 8.73 5.77
C LEU A 169 -0.93 8.66 4.95
N VAL A 170 -0.90 9.16 3.72
CA VAL A 170 -2.04 9.12 2.80
C VAL A 170 -1.68 8.34 1.54
N LEU A 171 -2.46 7.30 1.25
CA LEU A 171 -2.45 6.58 -0.01
C LEU A 171 -3.63 7.06 -0.86
N SER A 172 -3.35 7.72 -1.99
CA SER A 172 -4.35 8.27 -2.92
C SER A 172 -4.48 7.45 -4.21
N SER A 173 -3.98 6.22 -4.23
CA SER A 173 -3.84 5.39 -5.43
C SER A 173 -5.17 5.06 -6.12
N GLU A 174 -5.12 4.95 -7.45
CA GLU A 174 -6.24 4.46 -8.27
C GLU A 174 -6.40 2.93 -8.17
N TYR A 175 -5.33 2.20 -7.97
CA TYR A 175 -5.28 0.74 -7.79
C TYR A 175 -3.94 0.30 -7.20
N GLU A 176 -3.96 -0.84 -6.47
CA GLU A 176 -2.78 -1.47 -5.87
C GLU A 176 -2.86 -3.01 -6.03
N GLY A 177 -1.78 -3.71 -5.70
CA GLY A 177 -1.83 -5.14 -5.40
C GLY A 177 -2.05 -5.34 -3.89
N LEU A 178 -0.94 -5.34 -3.13
CA LEU A 178 -0.92 -5.18 -1.68
C LEU A 178 -0.02 -3.98 -1.38
N PRO A 179 -0.58 -2.83 -0.94
CA PRO A 179 0.22 -1.60 -0.77
C PRO A 179 1.14 -1.68 0.44
N GLY A 180 2.37 -2.15 0.22
CA GLY A 180 3.38 -2.29 1.28
C GLY A 180 3.65 -1.00 2.07
N VAL A 181 3.48 0.16 1.42
CA VAL A 181 3.65 1.46 2.09
C VAL A 181 2.65 1.69 3.21
N VAL A 182 1.42 1.17 3.10
CA VAL A 182 0.40 1.22 4.17
C VAL A 182 0.85 0.35 5.34
N ILE A 183 1.29 -0.89 5.07
CA ILE A 183 1.81 -1.80 6.09
C ILE A 183 3.03 -1.18 6.80
N GLN A 184 3.95 -0.59 6.05
CA GLN A 184 5.14 0.09 6.58
C GLN A 184 4.77 1.26 7.50
N ALA A 185 3.75 2.04 7.12
CA ALA A 185 3.25 3.13 7.96
C ALA A 185 2.65 2.60 9.27
N LEU A 186 1.80 1.58 9.21
CA LEU A 186 1.24 0.94 10.41
C LEU A 186 2.36 0.39 11.31
N ALA A 187 3.38 -0.27 10.75
CA ALA A 187 4.53 -0.79 11.48
C ALA A 187 5.35 0.31 12.17
N CYS A 188 5.39 1.51 11.59
CA CYS A 188 5.99 2.70 12.19
C CYS A 188 5.07 3.40 13.22
N GLY A 189 3.85 2.90 13.44
CA GLY A 189 2.84 3.54 14.27
C GLY A 189 2.31 4.86 13.67
N CYS A 190 2.36 5.01 12.36
CA CYS A 190 1.84 6.17 11.63
C CYS A 190 0.37 5.93 11.27
N PRO A 191 -0.56 6.82 11.66
CA PRO A 191 -1.93 6.75 11.19
C PRO A 191 -2.02 6.79 9.66
N VAL A 192 -2.98 6.08 9.09
CA VAL A 192 -3.14 5.95 7.63
C VAL A 192 -4.52 6.39 7.19
N VAL A 193 -4.57 7.09 6.06
CA VAL A 193 -5.79 7.32 5.26
C VAL A 193 -5.54 6.72 3.87
N SER A 194 -6.47 5.95 3.35
CA SER A 194 -6.32 5.32 2.03
C SER A 194 -7.55 5.53 1.16
N THR A 195 -7.34 5.59 -0.16
CA THR A 195 -8.43 5.34 -1.10
C THR A 195 -8.86 3.87 -1.00
N ASP A 196 -10.16 3.61 -1.11
CA ASP A 196 -10.75 2.28 -1.30
C ASP A 196 -10.56 1.85 -2.76
N CYS A 197 -9.31 1.72 -3.14
CA CYS A 197 -8.96 1.34 -4.51
C CYS A 197 -8.91 -0.18 -4.66
N PRO A 198 -9.12 -0.72 -5.90
CA PRO A 198 -8.91 -2.13 -6.17
C PRO A 198 -7.52 -2.59 -5.69
N GLY A 199 -7.47 -3.63 -4.86
CA GLY A 199 -6.28 -4.17 -4.23
C GLY A 199 -6.42 -4.36 -2.71
N GLY A 200 -5.32 -4.63 -2.03
CA GLY A 200 -5.33 -5.01 -0.61
C GLY A 200 -5.48 -3.88 0.41
N SER A 201 -5.83 -2.63 0.03
CA SER A 201 -5.94 -1.52 0.98
C SER A 201 -6.99 -1.78 2.06
N ALA A 202 -8.20 -2.20 1.66
CA ALA A 202 -9.29 -2.53 2.57
C ALA A 202 -8.92 -3.70 3.49
N GLU A 203 -8.24 -4.73 2.96
CA GLU A 203 -7.76 -5.87 3.76
C GLU A 203 -6.74 -5.44 4.82
N ILE A 204 -5.77 -4.60 4.46
CA ILE A 204 -4.76 -4.10 5.41
C ILE A 204 -5.42 -3.29 6.53
N LEU A 205 -6.39 -2.44 6.17
CA LEU A 205 -7.05 -1.52 7.10
C LEU A 205 -8.31 -2.11 7.74
N CYS A 206 -8.62 -3.41 7.54
CA CYS A 206 -9.82 -4.08 8.03
C CYS A 206 -11.08 -3.24 7.78
N ASP A 207 -11.36 -2.94 6.51
CA ASP A 207 -12.54 -2.19 6.08
C ASP A 207 -12.71 -0.84 6.83
N GLY A 208 -11.59 -0.21 7.20
CA GLY A 208 -11.56 1.10 7.85
C GLY A 208 -11.32 1.11 9.36
N GLU A 209 -11.21 -0.05 10.01
CA GLU A 209 -10.92 -0.16 11.44
C GLU A 209 -9.56 0.46 11.81
N TYR A 210 -8.53 0.25 10.98
CA TYR A 210 -7.16 0.74 11.21
C TYR A 210 -6.80 1.99 10.40
N GLY A 211 -7.77 2.59 9.73
CA GLY A 211 -7.62 3.84 8.98
C GLY A 211 -8.72 4.01 7.95
N PRO A 212 -9.29 5.22 7.81
CA PRO A 212 -10.43 5.45 6.92
C PRO A 212 -10.11 5.15 5.46
N LEU A 213 -11.12 4.60 4.78
CA LEU A 213 -11.15 4.34 3.35
C LEU A 213 -12.08 5.35 2.67
N VAL A 214 -11.63 5.95 1.58
CA VAL A 214 -12.39 6.95 0.83
C VAL A 214 -12.47 6.61 -0.66
N PRO A 215 -13.49 7.07 -1.40
CA PRO A 215 -13.56 6.81 -2.83
C PRO A 215 -12.34 7.31 -3.60
N VAL A 216 -11.92 6.57 -4.63
CA VAL A 216 -10.83 6.94 -5.52
C VAL A 216 -11.14 8.27 -6.21
N GLY A 217 -10.17 9.20 -6.21
CA GLY A 217 -10.29 10.51 -6.87
C GLY A 217 -11.13 11.55 -6.11
N ASP A 218 -11.70 11.20 -4.95
CA ASP A 218 -12.49 12.14 -4.12
C ASP A 218 -11.59 12.92 -3.16
N ASP A 219 -11.14 14.09 -3.60
CA ASP A 219 -10.27 14.97 -2.82
C ASP A 219 -10.98 15.59 -1.60
N ALA A 220 -12.31 15.72 -1.65
CA ALA A 220 -13.09 16.25 -0.53
C ALA A 220 -13.24 15.21 0.58
N ALA A 221 -13.58 13.96 0.22
CA ALA A 221 -13.63 12.85 1.17
C ALA A 221 -12.23 12.58 1.78
N LEU A 222 -11.18 12.63 0.95
CA LEU A 222 -9.80 12.45 1.41
C LEU A 222 -9.40 13.54 2.41
N CYS A 223 -9.75 14.81 2.16
CA CYS A 223 -9.54 15.91 3.10
C CYS A 223 -10.24 15.65 4.43
N ALA A 224 -11.53 15.29 4.41
CA ALA A 224 -12.31 15.04 5.62
C ALA A 224 -11.75 13.86 6.44
N ALA A 225 -11.32 12.80 5.78
CA ALA A 225 -10.69 11.66 6.42
C ALA A 225 -9.36 12.03 7.08
N VAL A 226 -8.52 12.83 6.41
CA VAL A 226 -7.27 13.34 6.99
C VAL A 226 -7.56 14.22 8.20
N GLU A 227 -8.53 15.13 8.14
CA GLU A 227 -8.94 15.96 9.29
C GLU A 227 -9.34 15.06 10.49
N SER A 228 -10.18 14.06 10.26
CA SER A 228 -10.62 13.12 11.29
C SER A 228 -9.47 12.38 11.97
N VAL A 229 -8.51 11.90 11.18
CA VAL A 229 -7.32 11.18 11.70
C VAL A 229 -6.39 12.12 12.47
N LEU A 230 -6.24 13.37 12.03
CA LEU A 230 -5.44 14.36 12.76
C LEU A 230 -6.06 14.76 14.11
N ASP A 231 -7.39 14.76 14.21
CA ASP A 231 -8.11 15.12 15.42
C ASP A 231 -8.24 13.93 16.40
N ASN A 232 -8.36 12.70 15.88
CA ASN A 232 -8.57 11.49 16.65
C ASN A 232 -7.70 10.33 16.11
N PRO A 233 -6.37 10.41 16.24
CA PRO A 233 -5.49 9.35 15.74
C PRO A 233 -5.66 8.07 16.58
N LEU A 234 -5.59 6.91 15.94
CA LEU A 234 -5.44 5.65 16.63
C LEU A 234 -4.10 5.58 17.38
N GLU A 235 -4.11 4.89 18.52
CA GLU A 235 -2.90 4.68 19.31
C GLU A 235 -1.84 3.92 18.51
N LYS A 236 -0.58 4.35 18.60
CA LYS A 236 0.53 3.77 17.83
C LYS A 236 0.66 2.27 18.01
N HIS A 237 0.48 1.77 19.25
CA HIS A 237 0.62 0.34 19.52
C HIS A 237 -0.45 -0.50 18.81
N VAL A 238 -1.67 0.02 18.62
CA VAL A 238 -2.75 -0.66 17.90
C VAL A 238 -2.39 -0.82 16.42
N LEU A 239 -1.85 0.25 15.80
CA LEU A 239 -1.39 0.24 14.42
C LEU A 239 -0.24 -0.75 14.21
N MET A 240 0.75 -0.72 15.11
CA MET A 240 1.89 -1.63 15.07
C MET A 240 1.46 -3.09 15.25
N GLN A 241 0.53 -3.38 16.17
CA GLN A 241 -0.01 -4.72 16.36
C GLN A 241 -0.70 -5.24 15.09
N ARG A 242 -1.46 -4.38 14.39
CA ARG A 242 -2.05 -4.76 13.09
C ARG A 242 -0.99 -5.13 12.06
N ALA A 243 0.12 -4.38 12.02
CA ALA A 243 1.20 -4.62 11.07
C ALA A 243 1.93 -5.95 11.27
N GLU A 244 1.92 -6.54 12.48
CA GLU A 244 2.56 -7.85 12.76
C GLU A 244 2.02 -8.99 11.89
N GLN A 245 0.78 -8.91 11.43
CA GLN A 245 0.21 -9.91 10.51
C GLN A 245 0.91 -9.94 9.13
N PHE A 246 1.72 -8.93 8.84
CA PHE A 246 2.48 -8.79 7.61
C PHE A 246 4.00 -8.94 7.88
N SER A 247 4.38 -9.60 8.97
CA SER A 247 5.77 -9.86 9.31
C SER A 247 6.36 -11.00 8.48
N ILE A 248 7.68 -11.02 8.41
CA ILE A 248 8.43 -12.13 7.76
C ILE A 248 8.07 -13.46 8.44
N ASP A 249 8.02 -13.51 9.77
CA ASP A 249 7.72 -14.73 10.51
C ASP A 249 6.33 -15.26 10.20
N CYS A 250 5.31 -14.39 10.20
CA CYS A 250 3.94 -14.77 9.87
C CYS A 250 3.81 -15.31 8.43
N ALA A 251 4.48 -14.70 7.46
CA ALA A 251 4.49 -15.19 6.10
C ALA A 251 5.25 -16.52 5.97
N ALA A 252 6.41 -16.65 6.63
CA ALA A 252 7.23 -17.87 6.61
C ALA A 252 6.44 -19.08 7.15
N GLU A 253 5.74 -18.93 8.28
CA GLU A 253 4.89 -19.98 8.85
C GLU A 253 3.82 -20.44 7.86
N GLN A 254 3.16 -19.50 7.18
CA GLN A 254 2.12 -19.81 6.19
C GLN A 254 2.70 -20.51 4.95
N TYR A 255 3.87 -20.08 4.45
CA TYR A 255 4.55 -20.77 3.34
C TYR A 255 5.00 -22.18 3.74
N LEU A 256 5.54 -22.37 4.94
CA LEU A 256 5.93 -23.70 5.45
C LEU A 256 4.71 -24.63 5.53
N ALA A 257 3.57 -24.13 6.04
CA ALA A 257 2.34 -24.93 6.10
C ALA A 257 1.84 -25.37 4.71
N VAL A 258 2.02 -24.53 3.67
CA VAL A 258 1.72 -24.93 2.29
C VAL A 258 2.65 -26.04 1.83
N LEU A 259 3.94 -25.91 2.08
CA LEU A 259 4.93 -26.90 1.69
C LEU A 259 4.68 -28.24 2.40
N ASP A 260 4.44 -28.24 3.71
CA ASP A 260 4.15 -29.43 4.49
C ASP A 260 2.93 -30.20 3.94
N THR A 261 1.88 -29.46 3.53
CA THR A 261 0.70 -30.08 2.88
C THR A 261 1.08 -30.77 1.58
N LEU A 262 1.89 -30.10 0.73
CA LEU A 262 2.32 -30.67 -0.56
C LEU A 262 3.22 -31.91 -0.39
N PHE A 263 4.03 -31.95 0.66
CA PHE A 263 4.90 -33.11 0.95
C PHE A 263 4.11 -34.27 1.57
N ALA A 264 3.13 -33.97 2.44
CA ALA A 264 2.32 -35.01 3.10
C ALA A 264 1.45 -35.80 2.07
N ASP A 265 0.84 -35.12 1.10
CA ASP A 265 0.02 -35.74 0.06
C ASP A 265 0.79 -36.72 -0.84
N ARG A 266 2.13 -36.60 -0.87
CA ARG A 266 3.00 -37.49 -1.67
C ARG A 266 3.50 -38.71 -0.93
N THR A 267 3.41 -38.71 0.39
CA THR A 267 3.84 -39.86 1.21
C THR A 267 2.77 -40.96 1.24
N ILE A 268 1.57 -40.66 0.72
CA ILE A 268 0.40 -41.55 0.73
C ILE A 268 0.15 -42.20 -0.65
N ASN A 269 0.83 -41.75 -1.70
CA ASN A 269 0.78 -42.29 -3.06
C ASN A 269 2.11 -42.95 -3.47
#